data_7f5fcb5b85f19fdc41d75c36f18f7013
#
_entry.id   7f5fcb5b85f19fdc41d75c36f18f7013
#
_cell.length_a   1.000
_cell.length_b   1.000
_cell.length_c   1.000
_cell.angle_alpha   90.00
_cell.angle_beta   90.00
_cell.angle_gamma   90.00
#
_symmetry.space_group_name_H-M   'P 1'
#
loop_
_entity.id
_entity.type
_entity.pdbx_description
1 polymer ?
#
loop_
_entity_poly.entity_id
_entity_poly.type
_entity_poly.pdbx_seq_one_letter_code
_entity_poly.pdbx_strand_id
1 'polypeptide(L)'
;MTKFINRLDNNTIAYNQLTGKNSGIVFLSGFNSDMQGKKALYLEKWAKEKNHSFLRFDYSGHGQSSGSIDKTCFSDWYQDSEYLINKLTKDKQILVGSSMGAWIM
;
A
#
# COMPACT_ATOMS: atom_id res chain seq x y z
N MET A 1 10.20 -8.28 4.36
CA MET A 1 10.55 -8.70 3.00
C MET A 1 9.47 -8.31 2.01
N THR A 2 9.88 -7.73 0.90
CA THR A 2 8.93 -7.29 -0.12
C THR A 2 8.35 -8.48 -0.88
N LYS A 3 7.03 -8.48 -1.04
CA LYS A 3 6.30 -9.51 -1.79
C LYS A 3 5.61 -8.85 -2.97
N PHE A 4 5.16 -9.67 -3.90
CA PHE A 4 4.49 -9.20 -5.12
C PHE A 4 3.18 -9.95 -5.32
N ILE A 5 2.15 -9.23 -5.77
CA ILE A 5 0.87 -9.84 -6.09
C ILE A 5 0.44 -9.36 -7.47
N ASN A 6 -0.15 -10.26 -8.26
CA ASN A 6 -0.68 -9.91 -9.57
C ASN A 6 -2.07 -9.33 -9.43
N ARG A 7 -2.28 -8.14 -10.02
CA ARG A 7 -3.61 -7.52 -10.02
C ARG A 7 -4.39 -7.92 -11.28
N LEU A 8 -3.83 -7.60 -12.43
CA LEU A 8 -4.44 -7.93 -13.73
C LEU A 8 -3.31 -8.17 -14.72
N ASP A 9 -3.51 -9.09 -15.68
CA ASP A 9 -2.64 -9.24 -16.86
C ASP A 9 -1.17 -8.88 -16.66
N ASN A 10 -0.42 -9.60 -15.87
CA ASN A 10 0.99 -9.36 -15.63
C ASN A 10 1.31 -8.07 -14.85
N ASN A 11 0.30 -7.39 -14.34
CA ASN A 11 0.52 -6.20 -13.53
C ASN A 11 0.82 -6.62 -12.10
N THR A 12 2.07 -6.44 -11.66
CA THR A 12 2.50 -6.84 -10.32
C THR A 12 2.60 -5.64 -9.39
N ILE A 13 2.09 -5.81 -8.19
CA ILE A 13 2.12 -4.79 -7.15
C ILE A 13 3.02 -5.26 -6.02
N ALA A 14 4.02 -4.44 -5.70
CA ALA A 14 4.96 -4.73 -4.61
C ALA A 14 4.35 -4.27 -3.28
N TYR A 15 4.46 -5.10 -2.26
CA TYR A 15 3.93 -4.76 -0.95
C TYR A 15 4.74 -5.38 0.18
N ASN A 16 4.57 -4.82 1.36
CA ASN A 16 5.08 -5.38 2.61
C ASN A 16 3.93 -5.45 3.58
N GLN A 17 3.81 -6.57 4.27
CA GLN A 17 2.72 -6.77 5.21
C GLN A 17 3.25 -7.32 6.53
N LEU A 18 2.79 -6.68 7.60
CA LEU A 18 3.12 -7.06 8.96
C LEU A 18 1.85 -7.61 9.60
N THR A 19 1.96 -8.76 10.25
CA THR A 19 0.81 -9.36 10.93
C THR A 19 0.81 -8.97 12.40
N GLY A 20 -0.34 -8.60 12.93
CA GLY A 20 -0.51 -8.26 14.33
C GLY A 20 -1.93 -8.58 14.78
N LYS A 21 -2.14 -8.59 16.09
CA LYS A 21 -3.45 -8.95 16.67
C LYS A 21 -4.42 -7.79 16.72
N ASN A 22 -3.92 -6.56 16.75
CA ASN A 22 -4.77 -5.37 16.84
C ASN A 22 -5.19 -4.91 15.45
N SER A 23 -6.06 -3.90 15.42
CA SER A 23 -6.63 -3.37 14.17
C SER A 23 -5.59 -3.18 13.08
N GLY A 24 -5.95 -3.51 11.85
CA GLY A 24 -5.07 -3.35 10.71
C GLY A 24 -4.97 -1.90 10.27
N ILE A 25 -3.79 -1.55 9.78
CA ILE A 25 -3.49 -0.22 9.26
C ILE A 25 -3.01 -0.37 7.83
N VAL A 26 -3.53 0.44 6.91
CA VAL A 26 -3.08 0.46 5.52
C VAL A 26 -2.53 1.86 5.22
N PHE A 27 -1.30 1.91 4.75
CA PHE A 27 -0.64 3.17 4.40
C PHE A 27 -0.73 3.40 2.89
N LEU A 28 -1.24 4.56 2.50
CA LEU A 28 -1.42 4.95 1.10
C LEU A 28 -0.46 6.10 0.79
N SER A 29 0.53 5.81 -0.05
CA SER A 29 1.61 6.75 -0.36
C SER A 29 1.15 7.92 -1.24
N GLY A 30 2.00 8.93 -1.36
CA GLY A 30 1.77 10.07 -2.22
C GLY A 30 2.16 9.77 -3.67
N PHE A 31 1.80 10.70 -4.56
CA PHE A 31 2.14 10.61 -5.97
C PHE A 31 3.65 10.57 -6.16
N ASN A 32 4.09 9.67 -7.02
CA ASN A 32 5.51 9.48 -7.35
C ASN A 32 6.39 9.18 -6.13
N SER A 33 5.75 8.65 -5.08
CA SER A 33 6.46 8.18 -3.88
C SER A 33 6.46 6.66 -3.89
N ASP A 34 7.10 6.06 -2.89
CA ASP A 34 7.08 4.62 -2.74
C ASP A 34 6.85 4.24 -1.27
N MET A 35 6.70 2.95 -1.04
CA MET A 35 6.41 2.44 0.31
C MET A 35 7.63 2.43 1.23
N GLN A 36 8.80 2.85 0.74
CA GLN A 36 10.02 2.93 1.53
C GLN A 36 10.24 4.32 2.11
N GLY A 37 9.29 5.22 1.96
CA GLY A 37 9.39 6.57 2.47
C GLY A 37 9.41 6.61 3.99
N LYS A 38 9.91 7.72 4.55
CA LYS A 38 10.10 7.85 6.00
C LYS A 38 8.80 7.69 6.79
N LYS A 39 7.71 8.26 6.29
CA LYS A 39 6.41 8.18 6.98
C LYS A 39 5.92 6.75 7.06
N ALA A 40 6.03 6.01 5.94
CA ALA A 40 5.59 4.63 5.89
C ALA A 40 6.40 3.75 6.84
N LEU A 41 7.72 3.89 6.82
CA LEU A 41 8.58 3.08 7.66
C LEU A 41 8.44 3.43 9.15
N TYR A 42 8.25 4.70 9.46
CA TYR A 42 8.04 5.13 10.84
C TYR A 42 6.74 4.55 11.39
N LEU A 43 5.68 4.64 10.59
CA LEU A 43 4.38 4.13 11.01
C LEU A 43 4.40 2.61 11.16
N GLU A 44 5.12 1.92 10.26
CA GLU A 44 5.26 0.46 10.35
C GLU A 44 5.96 0.07 11.65
N LYS A 45 7.00 0.79 12.02
CA LYS A 45 7.72 0.54 13.27
C LYS A 45 6.80 0.70 14.46
N TRP A 46 6.01 1.77 14.47
CA TRP A 46 5.04 2.02 15.53
C TRP A 46 4.01 0.88 15.58
N ALA A 47 3.50 0.48 14.42
CA ALA A 47 2.49 -0.58 14.33
C ALA A 47 3.04 -1.90 14.90
N LYS A 48 4.29 -2.21 14.58
CA LYS A 48 4.95 -3.41 15.09
C LYS A 48 5.04 -3.38 16.61
N GLU A 49 5.43 -2.25 17.18
CA GLU A 49 5.55 -2.10 18.62
C GLU A 49 4.20 -2.23 19.32
N LYS A 50 3.13 -1.78 18.68
CA LYS A 50 1.77 -1.81 19.24
C LYS A 50 0.97 -3.02 18.80
N ASN A 51 1.61 -3.96 18.10
CA ASN A 51 1.01 -5.21 17.64
C ASN A 51 -0.17 -5.02 16.70
N HIS A 52 -0.10 -4.03 15.82
CA HIS A 52 -1.08 -3.83 14.76
C HIS A 52 -0.63 -4.53 13.48
N SER A 53 -1.58 -5.03 12.71
CA SER A 53 -1.31 -5.44 11.34
C SER A 53 -1.04 -4.19 10.52
N PHE A 54 -0.15 -4.28 9.54
CA PHE A 54 0.22 -3.11 8.74
C PHE A 54 0.49 -3.52 7.30
N LEU A 55 -0.09 -2.78 6.36
CA LEU A 55 0.12 -2.99 4.92
C LEU A 55 0.61 -1.70 4.29
N ARG A 56 1.70 -1.78 3.54
CA ARG A 56 2.18 -0.70 2.69
C ARG A 56 2.51 -1.30 1.32
N PHE A 57 2.35 -0.52 0.28
CA PHE A 57 2.53 -1.02 -1.07
C PHE A 57 2.86 0.12 -2.03
N ASP A 58 3.31 -0.26 -3.22
CA ASP A 58 3.58 0.67 -4.31
C ASP A 58 2.46 0.57 -5.33
N TYR A 59 1.88 1.71 -5.72
CA TYR A 59 0.89 1.72 -6.81
C TYR A 59 1.55 1.29 -8.12
N SER A 60 0.73 0.92 -9.09
CA SER A 60 1.23 0.68 -10.46
C SER A 60 2.08 1.87 -10.92
N GLY A 61 3.20 1.58 -11.53
CA GLY A 61 4.12 2.61 -12.03
C GLY A 61 4.95 3.29 -10.96
N HIS A 62 4.83 2.87 -9.69
CA HIS A 62 5.58 3.43 -8.57
C HIS A 62 6.51 2.38 -7.97
N GLY A 63 7.63 2.83 -7.42
CA GLY A 63 8.54 1.97 -6.69
C GLY A 63 8.88 0.68 -7.41
N GLN A 64 8.64 -0.45 -6.77
CA GLN A 64 8.95 -1.78 -7.29
C GLN A 64 7.79 -2.45 -8.03
N SER A 65 6.64 -1.78 -8.10
CA SER A 65 5.50 -2.31 -8.86
C SER A 65 5.74 -2.16 -10.35
N SER A 66 5.06 -2.99 -11.15
CA SER A 66 5.21 -2.95 -12.59
C SER A 66 4.50 -1.73 -13.19
N GLY A 67 4.76 -1.47 -14.45
CA GLY A 67 4.15 -0.37 -15.18
C GLY A 67 5.00 0.89 -15.14
N SER A 68 4.46 1.96 -15.67
CA SER A 68 5.14 3.24 -15.76
C SER A 68 4.20 4.32 -15.26
N ILE A 69 4.76 5.30 -14.53
CA ILE A 69 3.96 6.39 -14.01
C ILE A 69 3.31 7.19 -15.14
N ASP A 70 3.98 7.26 -16.28
CA ASP A 70 3.47 7.99 -17.45
C ASP A 70 2.28 7.29 -18.11
N LYS A 71 2.15 5.99 -17.90
CA LYS A 71 1.10 5.18 -18.53
C LYS A 71 -0.01 4.78 -17.56
N THR A 72 0.03 5.29 -16.34
CA THR A 72 -0.98 5.00 -15.33
C THR A 72 -1.58 6.31 -14.83
N CYS A 73 -2.73 6.23 -14.22
CA CYS A 73 -3.43 7.41 -13.73
C CYS A 73 -4.08 7.12 -12.37
N PHE A 74 -4.71 8.14 -11.80
CA PHE A 74 -5.34 8.04 -10.48
C PHE A 74 -6.30 6.86 -10.38
N SER A 75 -7.07 6.61 -11.44
CA SER A 75 -8.01 5.49 -11.46
C SER A 75 -7.29 4.15 -11.27
N ASP A 76 -6.13 3.99 -11.90
CA ASP A 76 -5.33 2.77 -11.74
C ASP A 76 -4.86 2.62 -10.29
N TRP A 77 -4.37 3.69 -9.69
CA TRP A 77 -3.84 3.66 -8.33
C TRP A 77 -4.94 3.43 -7.30
N TYR A 78 -6.12 3.98 -7.55
CA TYR A 78 -7.28 3.72 -6.71
C TYR A 78 -7.68 2.24 -6.78
N GLN A 79 -7.70 1.67 -8.00
CA GLN A 79 -8.04 0.27 -8.19
C GLN A 79 -7.00 -0.67 -7.59
N ASP A 80 -5.71 -0.30 -7.69
CA ASP A 80 -4.64 -1.05 -7.03
C ASP A 80 -4.90 -1.12 -5.53
N SER A 81 -5.22 0.02 -4.94
CA SER A 81 -5.46 0.13 -3.50
C SER A 81 -6.64 -0.73 -3.07
N GLU A 82 -7.74 -0.62 -3.78
CA GLU A 82 -8.94 -1.40 -3.48
C GLU A 82 -8.66 -2.89 -3.59
N TYR A 83 -7.94 -3.29 -4.64
CA TYR A 83 -7.60 -4.69 -4.85
C TYR A 83 -6.75 -5.25 -3.70
N LEU A 84 -5.70 -4.53 -3.31
CA LEU A 84 -4.83 -5.00 -2.25
C LEU A 84 -5.53 -5.05 -0.89
N ILE A 85 -6.32 -4.05 -0.58
CA ILE A 85 -7.07 -4.04 0.68
C ILE A 85 -8.02 -5.23 0.73
N ASN A 86 -8.74 -5.48 -0.35
CA ASN A 86 -9.68 -6.59 -0.40
C ASN A 86 -9.01 -7.96 -0.36
N LYS A 87 -7.84 -8.10 -0.98
CA LYS A 87 -7.15 -9.40 -1.05
C LYS A 87 -6.28 -9.70 0.16
N LEU A 88 -5.65 -8.68 0.73
CA LEU A 88 -4.63 -8.89 1.75
C LEU A 88 -5.08 -8.56 3.17
N THR A 89 -6.23 -7.93 3.34
CA THR A 89 -6.72 -7.58 4.68
C THR A 89 -8.11 -8.15 4.92
N LYS A 90 -8.46 -8.26 6.21
CA LYS A 90 -9.77 -8.70 6.66
C LYS A 90 -10.30 -7.65 7.63
N ASP A 91 -11.62 -7.60 7.78
CA ASP A 91 -12.27 -6.69 8.71
C ASP A 91 -11.98 -5.23 8.36
N LYS A 92 -12.36 -4.34 9.26
CA LYS A 92 -12.17 -2.90 9.06
C LYS A 92 -10.72 -2.52 9.23
N GLN A 93 -10.25 -1.64 8.36
CA GLN A 93 -8.88 -1.16 8.38
C GLN A 93 -8.84 0.34 8.69
N ILE A 94 -7.77 0.76 9.35
CA ILE A 94 -7.49 2.18 9.54
C ILE A 94 -6.64 2.61 8.34
N LEU A 95 -7.16 3.55 7.56
CA LEU A 95 -6.45 4.02 6.37
C LEU A 95 -5.68 5.30 6.73
N VAL A 96 -4.40 5.31 6.42
CA VAL A 96 -3.54 6.49 6.62
C VAL A 96 -2.98 6.89 5.27
N GLY A 97 -3.37 8.06 4.79
CA GLY A 97 -2.94 8.54 3.49
C GLY A 97 -2.05 9.76 3.60
N SER A 98 -1.02 9.80 2.77
CA SER A 98 -0.10 10.92 2.67
C SER A 98 -0.33 11.59 1.31
N SER A 99 -0.68 12.88 1.30
CA SER A 99 -0.88 13.64 0.06
C SER A 99 -1.94 12.96 -0.82
N MET A 100 -1.56 12.47 -2.02
CA MET A 100 -2.49 11.78 -2.92
C MET A 100 -3.16 10.58 -2.25
N GLY A 101 -2.46 9.89 -1.37
CA GLY A 101 -3.04 8.76 -0.64
C GLY A 101 -4.28 9.13 0.14
N ALA A 102 -4.34 10.35 0.65
CA ALA A 102 -5.51 10.85 1.36
C ALA A 102 -6.72 10.99 0.44
N TRP A 103 -6.50 11.26 -0.83
CA TRP A 103 -7.58 11.33 -1.82
C TRP A 103 -8.13 9.95 -2.18
N ILE A 104 -7.26 8.93 -2.13
CA ILE A 104 -7.67 7.55 -2.44
C ILE A 104 -8.55 6.99 -1.35
N MET A 105 -8.24 7.35 -0.09
CA MET A 105 -9.07 6.89 1.00
C MET A 105 -10.49 7.44 0.85
#